data_ff4fc20719b53304a7e7dfa9986cf5c3
#
_entry.id   ff4fc20719b53304a7e7dfa9986cf5c3
#
_cell.length_a   1.000
_cell.length_b   1.000
_cell.length_c   1.000
_cell.angle_alpha   90.00
_cell.angle_beta   90.00
_cell.angle_gamma   90.00
#
_symmetry.space_group_name_H-M   'P 1'
#
loop_
_entity.id
_entity.type
_entity.pdbx_description
1 polymer ?
#
loop_
_entity_poly.entity_id
_entity_poly.type
_entity_poly.pdbx_seq_one_letter_code
_entity_poly.pdbx_strand_id
1 'polypeptide(L)'
;MKILGAVELGSARFHYAQAPVFNASTYLDFLHRLAPLYRRRAAILIQDNASYHKDSEVWSWCKSNRHGLEVHPLPPSSPELNPTERLWQYTRKTGTHDRYFARQGELVATLTRVFGDMQSYPELIRPRLLPFCYHVPLIMPGCIDPAESSRR
;
A
#
# COMPACT_ATOMS: atom_id res chain seq x y z
N MET A 1 -6.19 17.30 5.54
CA MET A 1 -5.07 16.44 5.13
C MET A 1 -5.62 15.08 4.72
N LYS A 2 -5.27 14.60 3.55
CA LYS A 2 -5.56 13.26 3.04
C LYS A 2 -4.26 12.46 2.99
N ILE A 3 -4.32 11.14 3.20
CA ILE A 3 -3.14 10.26 3.19
C ILE A 3 -3.39 9.13 2.21
N LEU A 4 -2.50 9.02 1.22
CA LEU A 4 -2.35 7.84 0.39
C LEU A 4 -1.30 6.93 1.04
N GLY A 5 -1.56 5.64 1.15
CA GLY A 5 -0.64 4.70 1.79
C GLY A 5 -0.62 3.36 1.07
N ALA A 6 0.56 2.77 1.00
CA ALA A 6 0.77 1.41 0.52
C ALA A 6 1.74 0.67 1.44
N VAL A 7 1.56 -0.63 1.60
CA VAL A 7 2.43 -1.46 2.43
C VAL A 7 2.90 -2.68 1.66
N GLU A 8 4.19 -2.94 1.72
CA GLU A 8 4.81 -4.14 1.17
C GLU A 8 4.69 -5.28 2.19
N LEU A 9 3.95 -6.34 1.85
CA LEU A 9 3.64 -7.42 2.79
C LEU A 9 4.91 -8.17 3.26
N GLY A 10 5.83 -8.46 2.36
CA GLY A 10 7.04 -9.23 2.68
C GLY A 10 8.01 -8.50 3.61
N SER A 11 8.30 -7.24 3.32
CA SER A 11 9.27 -6.44 4.08
C SER A 11 8.65 -5.63 5.22
N ALA A 12 7.31 -5.48 5.23
CA ALA A 12 6.56 -4.54 6.07
C ALA A 12 6.97 -3.07 5.82
N ARG A 13 7.48 -2.76 4.62
CA ARG A 13 7.82 -1.38 4.26
C ARG A 13 6.55 -0.60 3.98
N PHE A 14 6.40 0.53 4.66
CA PHE A 14 5.27 1.43 4.50
C PHE A 14 5.65 2.65 3.66
N HIS A 15 4.83 2.95 2.67
CA HIS A 15 4.96 4.14 1.83
C HIS A 15 3.72 5.01 2.03
N TYR A 16 3.90 6.30 2.21
CA TYR A 16 2.77 7.22 2.27
C TYR A 16 3.07 8.55 1.58
N ALA A 17 2.01 9.21 1.17
CA ALA A 17 2.04 10.58 0.67
C ALA A 17 0.89 11.38 1.26
N GLN A 18 1.16 12.63 1.60
CA GLN A 18 0.13 13.59 1.98
C GLN A 18 -0.39 14.29 0.73
N ALA A 19 -1.69 14.46 0.64
CA ALA A 19 -2.36 15.13 -0.46
C ALA A 19 -3.44 16.08 0.08
N PRO A 20 -3.74 17.19 -0.61
CA PRO A 20 -4.83 18.08 -0.23
C PRO A 20 -6.20 17.44 -0.51
N VAL A 21 -6.28 16.63 -1.54
CA VAL A 21 -7.49 15.99 -2.04
C VAL A 21 -7.17 14.58 -2.56
N PHE A 22 -8.17 13.69 -2.56
CA PHE A 22 -8.10 12.43 -3.28
C PHE A 22 -8.71 12.60 -4.68
N ASN A 23 -7.88 12.50 -5.70
CA ASN A 23 -8.26 12.49 -7.11
C ASN A 23 -7.23 11.71 -7.95
N ALA A 24 -7.48 11.57 -9.25
CA ALA A 24 -6.61 10.86 -10.17
C ALA A 24 -5.18 11.43 -10.18
N SER A 25 -5.02 12.76 -10.21
CA SER A 25 -3.72 13.42 -10.25
C SER A 25 -2.88 13.11 -9.01
N THR A 26 -3.46 13.29 -7.80
CA THR A 26 -2.72 13.01 -6.55
C THR A 26 -2.41 11.52 -6.38
N TYR A 27 -3.25 10.65 -6.93
CA TYR A 27 -2.98 9.23 -6.96
C TYR A 27 -1.86 8.88 -7.95
N LEU A 28 -1.87 9.46 -9.15
CA LEU A 28 -0.77 9.30 -10.12
C LEU A 28 0.56 9.79 -9.57
N ASP A 29 0.59 10.92 -8.86
CA ASP A 29 1.79 11.40 -8.17
C ASP A 29 2.33 10.37 -7.17
N PHE A 30 1.44 9.69 -6.46
CA PHE A 30 1.81 8.63 -5.55
C PHE A 30 2.36 7.41 -6.30
N LEU A 31 1.73 6.98 -7.38
CA LEU A 31 2.21 5.89 -8.23
C LEU A 31 3.57 6.21 -8.87
N HIS A 32 3.79 7.44 -9.33
CA HIS A 32 5.08 7.90 -9.85
C HIS A 32 6.22 7.80 -8.83
N ARG A 33 5.92 7.94 -7.53
CA ARG A 33 6.91 7.75 -6.45
C ARG A 33 7.14 6.27 -6.13
N LEU A 34 6.11 5.43 -6.25
CA LEU A 34 6.21 4.00 -5.98
C LEU A 34 6.91 3.23 -7.10
N ALA A 35 6.52 3.45 -8.35
CA ALA A 35 6.97 2.65 -9.49
C ALA A 35 8.50 2.52 -9.63
N PRO A 36 9.32 3.57 -9.44
CA PRO A 36 10.77 3.45 -9.51
C PRO A 36 11.37 2.47 -8.51
N LEU A 37 10.74 2.31 -7.32
CA LEU A 37 11.21 1.42 -6.27
C LEU A 37 11.11 -0.06 -6.65
N TYR A 38 10.18 -0.38 -7.57
CA TYR A 38 9.87 -1.74 -8.00
C TYR A 38 10.32 -2.08 -9.42
N ARG A 39 10.88 -1.12 -10.15
CA ARG A 39 11.31 -1.29 -11.56
C ARG A 39 12.15 -2.54 -11.81
N ARG A 40 13.00 -2.94 -10.86
CA ARG A 40 13.91 -4.10 -10.99
C ARG A 40 13.34 -5.41 -10.46
N ARG A 41 12.34 -5.36 -9.57
CA ARG A 41 11.83 -6.53 -8.85
C ARG A 41 10.47 -6.97 -9.32
N ALA A 42 9.77 -6.10 -10.06
CA ALA A 42 8.34 -6.15 -10.29
C ALA A 42 7.54 -6.26 -8.96
N ALA A 43 6.34 -5.71 -8.93
CA ALA A 43 5.44 -5.80 -7.79
C ALA A 43 4.00 -5.83 -8.27
N ILE A 44 3.14 -6.47 -7.49
CA ILE A 44 1.70 -6.42 -7.63
C ILE A 44 1.19 -5.42 -6.59
N LEU A 45 0.56 -4.34 -7.05
CA LEU A 45 -0.14 -3.38 -6.20
C LEU A 45 -1.62 -3.74 -6.15
N ILE A 46 -2.09 -4.13 -4.98
CA ILE A 46 -3.50 -4.36 -4.73
C ILE A 46 -4.09 -3.07 -4.16
N GLN A 47 -5.09 -2.52 -4.84
CA GLN A 47 -5.74 -1.27 -4.47
C GLN A 47 -7.23 -1.46 -4.16
N ASP A 48 -7.79 -0.59 -3.34
CA ASP A 48 -9.24 -0.53 -3.12
C ASP A 48 -10.00 0.00 -4.35
N ASN A 49 -11.31 0.05 -4.25
CA ASN A 49 -12.19 0.47 -5.33
C ASN A 49 -12.55 1.98 -5.29
N ALA A 50 -11.68 2.83 -4.78
CA ALA A 50 -11.93 4.26 -4.79
C ALA A 50 -12.17 4.78 -6.22
N SER A 51 -13.08 5.76 -6.36
CA SER A 51 -13.53 6.24 -7.67
C SER A 51 -12.38 6.79 -8.52
N TYR A 52 -11.42 7.47 -7.92
CA TYR A 52 -10.26 8.03 -8.62
C TYR A 52 -9.29 6.97 -9.16
N HIS A 53 -9.34 5.73 -8.67
CA HIS A 53 -8.58 4.62 -9.24
C HIS A 53 -9.12 4.17 -10.61
N LYS A 54 -10.38 4.51 -10.92
CA LYS A 54 -11.07 4.13 -12.17
C LYS A 54 -10.93 5.18 -13.27
N ASP A 55 -10.17 6.23 -13.04
CA ASP A 55 -9.91 7.26 -14.02
C ASP A 55 -9.13 6.72 -15.21
N SER A 56 -9.46 7.19 -16.40
CA SER A 56 -8.85 6.73 -17.66
C SER A 56 -7.35 7.00 -17.73
N GLU A 57 -6.89 8.11 -17.16
CA GLU A 57 -5.48 8.49 -17.10
C GLU A 57 -4.70 7.55 -16.18
N VAL A 58 -5.29 7.19 -15.03
CA VAL A 58 -4.73 6.20 -14.10
C VAL A 58 -4.60 4.84 -14.79
N TRP A 59 -5.64 4.38 -15.47
CA TRP A 59 -5.60 3.10 -16.19
C TRP A 59 -4.57 3.09 -17.33
N SER A 60 -4.47 4.19 -18.08
CA SER A 60 -3.47 4.32 -19.14
C SER A 60 -2.06 4.23 -18.58
N TRP A 61 -1.81 4.92 -17.46
CA TRP A 61 -0.51 4.86 -16.77
C TRP A 61 -0.19 3.45 -16.26
N CYS A 62 -1.15 2.80 -15.58
CA CYS A 62 -0.99 1.43 -15.07
C CYS A 62 -0.64 0.45 -16.19
N LYS A 63 -1.34 0.55 -17.35
CA LYS A 63 -1.08 -0.28 -18.51
C LYS A 63 0.34 -0.12 -19.03
N SER A 64 0.84 1.12 -19.08
CA SER A 64 2.19 1.43 -19.55
C SER A 64 3.29 0.99 -18.60
N ASN A 65 3.00 0.86 -17.31
CA ASN A 65 3.98 0.54 -16.26
C ASN A 65 3.86 -0.90 -15.70
N ARG A 66 3.00 -1.73 -16.28
CA ARG A 66 2.64 -3.06 -15.77
C ARG A 66 3.82 -4.03 -15.58
N HIS A 67 4.92 -3.84 -16.30
CA HIS A 67 6.09 -4.73 -16.13
C HIS A 67 6.89 -4.45 -14.85
N GLY A 68 6.73 -3.27 -14.24
CA GLY A 68 7.37 -2.91 -12.98
C GLY A 68 6.39 -2.88 -11.82
N LEU A 69 5.16 -2.43 -12.08
CA LEU A 69 4.09 -2.32 -11.10
C LEU A 69 2.76 -2.71 -11.73
N GLU A 70 2.33 -3.95 -11.49
CA GLU A 70 1.03 -4.45 -11.95
C GLU A 70 -0.03 -4.13 -10.91
N VAL A 71 -1.16 -3.54 -11.34
CA VAL A 71 -2.20 -3.04 -10.44
C VAL A 71 -3.46 -3.90 -10.54
N HIS A 72 -3.95 -4.37 -9.38
CA HIS A 72 -5.16 -5.17 -9.26
C HIS A 72 -6.14 -4.55 -8.26
N PRO A 73 -7.42 -4.41 -8.61
CA PRO A 73 -8.42 -3.95 -7.66
C PRO A 73 -8.80 -5.06 -6.67
N LEU A 74 -9.05 -4.70 -5.42
CA LEU A 74 -9.73 -5.57 -4.44
C LEU A 74 -11.17 -5.86 -4.89
N PRO A 75 -11.75 -7.00 -4.46
CA PRO A 75 -13.18 -7.22 -4.60
C PRO A 75 -13.98 -6.07 -3.97
N PRO A 76 -15.14 -5.72 -4.52
CA PRO A 76 -16.00 -4.71 -3.92
C PRO A 76 -16.36 -5.04 -2.46
N SER A 77 -16.42 -4.03 -1.62
CA SER A 77 -16.84 -4.15 -0.21
C SER A 77 -16.04 -5.16 0.63
N SER A 78 -14.73 -5.26 0.39
CA SER A 78 -13.83 -6.21 1.07
C SER A 78 -12.69 -5.49 1.81
N PRO A 79 -12.99 -4.62 2.79
CA PRO A 79 -11.97 -3.90 3.55
C PRO A 79 -11.11 -4.84 4.41
N GLU A 80 -11.64 -6.01 4.79
CA GLU A 80 -10.92 -7.05 5.54
C GLU A 80 -9.73 -7.64 4.76
N LEU A 81 -9.78 -7.55 3.42
CA LEU A 81 -8.68 -7.98 2.54
C LEU A 81 -7.63 -6.88 2.33
N ASN A 82 -7.87 -5.67 2.84
CA ASN A 82 -6.96 -4.54 2.69
C ASN A 82 -6.03 -4.41 3.90
N PRO A 83 -4.75 -4.81 3.81
CA PRO A 83 -3.82 -4.71 4.95
C PRO A 83 -3.62 -3.29 5.45
N THR A 84 -3.80 -2.27 4.61
CA THR A 84 -3.67 -0.87 5.04
C THR A 84 -4.71 -0.46 6.08
N GLU A 85 -5.88 -1.12 6.13
CA GLU A 85 -6.88 -0.88 7.17
C GLU A 85 -6.34 -1.16 8.59
N ARG A 86 -5.46 -2.18 8.73
CA ARG A 86 -4.78 -2.47 10.00
C ARG A 86 -3.80 -1.36 10.40
N LEU A 87 -3.17 -0.73 9.40
CA LEU A 87 -2.28 0.40 9.64
C LEU A 87 -3.07 1.66 10.04
N TRP A 88 -4.23 1.89 9.43
CA TRP A 88 -5.13 2.98 9.85
C TRP A 88 -5.67 2.78 11.26
N GLN A 89 -6.00 1.55 11.65
CA GLN A 89 -6.38 1.22 13.03
C GLN A 89 -5.23 1.48 14.01
N TYR A 90 -4.02 1.08 13.65
CA TYR A 90 -2.82 1.37 14.45
C TYR A 90 -2.58 2.87 14.57
N THR A 91 -2.66 3.60 13.47
CA THR A 91 -2.51 5.06 13.45
C THR A 91 -3.52 5.75 14.36
N ARG A 92 -4.79 5.34 14.29
CA ARG A 92 -5.84 5.86 15.19
C ARG A 92 -5.51 5.57 16.64
N LYS A 93 -5.19 4.33 16.98
CA LYS A 93 -4.89 3.92 18.35
C LYS A 93 -3.67 4.63 18.93
N THR A 94 -2.61 4.78 18.14
CA THR A 94 -1.33 5.37 18.61
C THR A 94 -1.34 6.89 18.55
N GLY A 95 -2.00 7.46 17.54
CA GLY A 95 -1.91 8.89 17.25
C GLY A 95 -3.09 9.72 17.73
N THR A 96 -4.32 9.22 17.63
CA THR A 96 -5.50 10.08 17.81
C THR A 96 -6.51 9.61 18.86
N HIS A 97 -6.47 8.34 19.27
CA HIS A 97 -7.41 7.80 20.24
C HIS A 97 -7.23 8.50 21.61
N ASP A 98 -8.33 8.92 22.19
CA ASP A 98 -8.41 9.64 23.48
C ASP A 98 -7.53 10.90 23.56
N ARG A 99 -7.32 11.58 22.41
CA ARG A 99 -6.54 12.83 22.34
C ARG A 99 -7.39 13.96 21.79
N TYR A 100 -7.37 15.08 22.51
CA TYR A 100 -7.90 16.34 22.03
C TYR A 100 -6.78 17.13 21.33
N PHE A 101 -7.07 17.69 20.17
CA PHE A 101 -6.16 18.55 19.43
C PHE A 101 -6.76 19.95 19.34
N ALA A 102 -6.13 20.91 19.98
CA ALA A 102 -6.59 22.30 19.98
C ALA A 102 -6.44 22.93 18.58
N ARG A 103 -5.47 22.46 17.79
CA ARG A 103 -5.16 23.00 16.47
C ARG A 103 -4.93 21.86 15.47
N GLN A 104 -5.33 22.10 14.21
CA GLN A 104 -5.12 21.14 13.12
C GLN A 104 -3.62 20.79 12.94
N GLY A 105 -2.71 21.75 13.16
CA GLY A 105 -1.27 21.52 13.07
C GLY A 105 -0.75 20.45 14.04
N GLU A 106 -1.29 20.39 15.25
CA GLU A 106 -0.93 19.37 16.25
C GLU A 106 -1.33 17.96 15.80
N LEU A 107 -2.53 17.83 15.23
CA LEU A 107 -2.99 16.58 14.63
C LEU A 107 -2.07 16.15 13.47
N VAL A 108 -1.77 17.08 12.56
CA VAL A 108 -0.88 16.79 11.40
C VAL A 108 0.50 16.36 11.89
N ALA A 109 1.10 17.08 12.85
CA ALA A 109 2.41 16.74 13.40
C ALA A 109 2.39 15.34 14.05
N THR A 110 1.35 15.03 14.81
CA THR A 110 1.19 13.72 15.46
C THR A 110 1.09 12.59 14.43
N LEU A 111 0.27 12.76 13.39
CA LEU A 111 0.12 11.76 12.33
C LEU A 111 1.40 11.59 11.52
N THR A 112 2.09 12.69 11.20
CA THR A 112 3.38 12.64 10.49
C THR A 112 4.43 11.88 11.29
N ARG A 113 4.48 12.06 12.61
CA ARG A 113 5.37 11.29 13.49
C ARG A 113 5.01 9.79 13.45
N VAL A 114 3.74 9.43 13.62
CA VAL A 114 3.31 8.01 13.59
C VAL A 114 3.63 7.35 12.25
N PHE A 115 3.45 8.05 11.13
CA PHE A 115 3.81 7.52 9.81
C PHE A 115 5.33 7.40 9.64
N GLY A 116 6.10 8.37 10.13
CA GLY A 116 7.56 8.30 10.16
C GLY A 116 8.07 7.12 10.97
N ASP A 117 7.47 6.88 12.15
CA ASP A 117 7.79 5.71 12.98
C ASP A 117 7.50 4.39 12.23
N MET A 118 6.35 4.28 11.55
CA MET A 118 6.01 3.09 10.75
C MET A 118 6.98 2.87 9.57
N GLN A 119 7.51 3.94 8.98
CA GLN A 119 8.51 3.84 7.90
C GLN A 119 9.89 3.44 8.44
N SER A 120 10.29 3.97 9.59
CA SER A 120 11.61 3.76 10.18
C SER A 120 11.71 2.42 10.93
N TYR A 121 10.59 1.93 11.44
CA TYR A 121 10.51 0.73 12.29
C TYR A 121 9.46 -0.25 11.76
N PRO A 122 9.77 -1.04 10.71
CA PRO A 122 8.84 -2.00 10.11
C PRO A 122 8.30 -3.04 11.12
N GLU A 123 9.04 -3.32 12.19
CA GLU A 123 8.63 -4.19 13.28
C GLU A 123 7.36 -3.73 14.00
N LEU A 124 7.05 -2.44 13.98
CA LEU A 124 5.82 -1.89 14.56
C LEU A 124 4.56 -2.37 13.84
N ILE A 125 4.67 -2.59 12.52
CA ILE A 125 3.52 -2.93 11.69
C ILE A 125 3.52 -4.38 11.21
N ARG A 126 4.66 -5.04 11.19
CA ARG A 126 4.80 -6.45 10.73
C ARG A 126 3.80 -7.42 11.37
N PRO A 127 3.57 -7.42 12.70
CA PRO A 127 2.60 -8.34 13.30
C PRO A 127 1.16 -8.15 12.78
N ARG A 128 0.83 -6.95 12.31
CA ARG A 128 -0.50 -6.61 11.78
C ARG A 128 -0.70 -7.08 10.35
N LEU A 129 0.39 -7.36 9.66
CA LEU A 129 0.40 -7.84 8.27
C LEU A 129 0.40 -9.38 8.18
N LEU A 130 0.79 -10.08 9.25
CA LEU A 130 0.88 -11.55 9.25
C LEU A 130 -0.39 -12.25 8.73
N PRO A 131 -1.63 -11.84 9.11
CA PRO A 131 -2.83 -12.48 8.59
C PRO A 131 -2.95 -12.44 7.06
N PHE A 132 -2.34 -11.48 6.40
CA PHE A 132 -2.37 -11.33 4.94
C PHE A 132 -1.25 -12.10 4.25
N CYS A 133 -0.14 -12.37 4.94
CA CYS A 133 1.00 -13.08 4.37
C CYS A 133 0.71 -14.56 4.11
N TYR A 134 -0.24 -15.17 4.82
CA TYR A 134 -0.60 -16.58 4.67
C TYR A 134 -1.66 -16.86 3.61
N HIS A 135 -2.33 -15.82 3.10
CA HIS A 135 -3.44 -15.96 2.15
C HIS A 135 -3.09 -15.53 0.72
N VAL A 136 -1.92 -14.98 0.50
CA VAL A 136 -1.43 -14.68 -0.84
C VAL A 136 -0.57 -15.86 -1.27
N PRO A 137 -1.02 -16.71 -2.20
CA PRO A 137 -0.11 -17.62 -2.86
C PRO A 137 0.94 -16.73 -3.52
N LEU A 138 2.21 -16.89 -3.12
CA LEU A 138 3.35 -16.29 -3.79
C LEU A 138 3.45 -16.92 -5.19
N ILE A 139 2.62 -16.48 -6.12
CA ILE A 139 2.85 -16.70 -7.53
C ILE A 139 3.96 -15.72 -7.90
N MET A 140 5.18 -16.10 -7.61
CA MET A 140 6.36 -15.49 -8.20
C MET A 140 6.32 -15.87 -9.68
N PRO A 141 6.25 -14.92 -10.63
CA PRO A 141 6.54 -15.26 -12.02
C PRO A 141 8.01 -15.68 -12.08
N GLY A 142 8.27 -16.98 -12.29
CA GLY A 142 9.61 -17.51 -12.50
C GLY A 142 10.13 -18.59 -11.55
N CYS A 143 9.36 -19.11 -10.61
CA CYS A 143 9.71 -20.38 -9.94
C CYS A 143 9.27 -21.56 -10.81
N ILE A 144 10.18 -22.06 -11.63
CA ILE A 144 10.05 -23.37 -12.28
C ILE A 144 10.14 -24.39 -11.15
N ASP A 145 9.11 -25.20 -10.98
CA ASP A 145 9.11 -26.33 -10.06
C ASP A 145 10.18 -27.33 -10.51
N PRO A 146 11.21 -27.63 -9.70
CA PRO A 146 12.27 -28.57 -10.10
C PRO A 146 11.75 -30.01 -10.25
N ALA A 147 10.49 -30.32 -9.92
CA ALA A 147 9.92 -31.65 -10.04
C ALA A 147 9.44 -32.02 -11.46
N GLU A 148 9.36 -31.06 -12.40
CA GLU A 148 8.97 -31.36 -13.79
C GLU A 148 10.14 -31.69 -14.75
N SER A 149 11.36 -31.56 -14.30
CA SER A 149 12.55 -31.86 -15.12
C SER A 149 12.97 -33.34 -15.16
N SER A 150 12.25 -34.26 -14.51
CA SER A 150 12.59 -35.67 -14.46
C SER A 150 11.67 -36.58 -15.24
N ARG A 151 10.82 -36.05 -16.12
CA ARG A 151 9.99 -36.87 -17.03
C ARG A 151 10.12 -36.45 -18.47
N ARG A 152 11.30 -36.65 -19.05
CA ARG A 152 11.51 -36.93 -20.49
C ARG A 152 12.73 -37.79 -20.68
#